data_717e07bd13cf10ebbae8b3dc8176fa57
#
_entry.id   717e07bd13cf10ebbae8b3dc8176fa57
#
_cell.length_a   1.000
_cell.length_b   1.000
_cell.length_c   1.000
_cell.angle_alpha   90.00
_cell.angle_beta   90.00
_cell.angle_gamma   90.00
#
_symmetry.space_group_name_H-M   'P 1'
#
loop_
_entity.id
_entity.type
_entity.pdbx_description
1 polymer ?
#
loop_
_entity_poly.entity_id
_entity_poly.type
_entity_poly.pdbx_seq_one_letter_code
_entity_poly.pdbx_strand_id
1 'polypeptide(L)'
;TFYDGPPTANGKPHIGHVLTRVIKDMIPRYKTMKGYMVPRKAGWDTHGLPVELEVEKLLGLDGKEQIEEYGMEPFIKKCKESVWKYKGMWEDFSGTVGFWADMDNPYVTYDDNFIESEWWALKEIWNKKLLYKGFKIVPYCPRCGTPLSAQEVAQGYKLVKERSAIVRFKVTGEDAYFLAWTTTPWTLPSNVALCVNPEDTYIKVKAADGYTYYLAEALADNVLGSLADKDSDTPAYEVLETYKGSDLERKEYEPLYACAKECADKQHKKGFFVTCDTYVTMSDGTGIVHIAPAFGEDDANVGRNYDLPFVQFVTEKGEMSAETPFAGLFVKKADPEVLKDLDAKGQLFAAPKFEHDYPHCWRCDTPLIYYARESWFI
;
A
#
# COMPACT_ATOMS: atom_id res chain seq x y z
N THR A 1 6.51 -20.32 -32.29
CA THR A 1 5.66 -21.01 -31.30
C THR A 1 4.83 -19.98 -30.57
N PHE A 2 3.58 -20.29 -30.32
CA PHE A 2 2.67 -19.49 -29.52
C PHE A 2 2.18 -20.32 -28.34
N TYR A 3 2.28 -19.76 -27.13
CA TYR A 3 1.69 -20.28 -25.92
C TYR A 3 0.54 -19.34 -25.50
N ASP A 4 -0.62 -19.90 -25.21
CA ASP A 4 -1.73 -19.10 -24.68
C ASP A 4 -1.36 -18.56 -23.29
N GLY A 5 -1.65 -17.27 -23.04
CA GLY A 5 -1.72 -16.76 -21.69
C GLY A 5 -2.98 -17.35 -21.05
N PRO A 6 -2.85 -18.29 -20.11
CA PRO A 6 -3.93 -19.21 -19.78
C PRO A 6 -5.04 -18.50 -18.99
N PRO A 7 -6.31 -18.81 -19.29
CA PRO A 7 -7.39 -18.36 -18.42
C PRO A 7 -7.38 -19.16 -17.11
N THR A 8 -7.79 -18.51 -16.02
CA THR A 8 -8.12 -19.22 -14.79
C THR A 8 -9.52 -19.82 -14.94
N ALA A 9 -9.63 -21.15 -14.91
CA ALA A 9 -10.89 -21.85 -15.15
C ALA A 9 -11.84 -21.88 -13.92
N ASN A 10 -11.74 -20.90 -13.02
CA ASN A 10 -12.53 -20.76 -11.79
C ASN A 10 -13.84 -19.97 -11.99
N GLY A 11 -14.11 -19.46 -13.18
CA GLY A 11 -15.31 -18.69 -13.52
C GLY A 11 -15.77 -18.89 -14.96
N LYS A 12 -16.99 -18.42 -15.24
CA LYS A 12 -17.57 -18.47 -16.59
C LYS A 12 -16.85 -17.48 -17.52
N PRO A 13 -16.64 -17.84 -18.81
CA PRO A 13 -16.17 -16.86 -19.80
C PRO A 13 -17.19 -15.73 -19.98
N HIS A 14 -16.70 -14.53 -20.26
CA HIS A 14 -17.53 -13.34 -20.52
C HIS A 14 -17.03 -12.56 -21.74
N ILE A 15 -17.77 -11.54 -22.19
CA ILE A 15 -17.49 -10.80 -23.41
C ILE A 15 -16.07 -10.20 -23.46
N GLY A 16 -15.48 -9.80 -22.32
CA GLY A 16 -14.11 -9.32 -22.26
C GLY A 16 -13.08 -10.35 -22.72
N HIS A 17 -13.36 -11.63 -22.52
CA HIS A 17 -12.49 -12.71 -22.99
C HIS A 17 -12.52 -12.91 -24.51
N VAL A 18 -13.61 -12.47 -25.19
CA VAL A 18 -13.68 -12.49 -26.66
C VAL A 18 -12.58 -11.61 -27.25
N LEU A 19 -12.46 -10.38 -26.76
CA LEU A 19 -11.46 -9.43 -27.22
C LEU A 19 -10.04 -9.99 -27.09
N THR A 20 -9.70 -10.53 -25.93
CA THR A 20 -8.36 -11.11 -25.70
C THR A 20 -8.10 -12.30 -26.60
N ARG A 21 -9.08 -13.19 -26.79
CA ARG A 21 -8.93 -14.35 -27.69
C ARG A 21 -8.77 -13.93 -29.15
N VAL A 22 -9.54 -12.96 -29.63
CA VAL A 22 -9.42 -12.45 -30.99
C VAL A 22 -8.03 -11.83 -31.23
N ILE A 23 -7.53 -11.02 -30.33
CA ILE A 23 -6.19 -10.40 -30.44
C ILE A 23 -5.09 -11.48 -30.43
N LYS A 24 -5.16 -12.42 -29.51
CA LYS A 24 -4.20 -13.54 -29.40
C LYS A 24 -4.18 -14.39 -30.68
N ASP A 25 -5.33 -14.66 -31.26
CA ASP A 25 -5.48 -15.54 -32.43
C ASP A 25 -5.02 -14.85 -33.74
N MET A 26 -5.22 -13.54 -33.85
CA MET A 26 -4.90 -12.76 -35.04
C MET A 26 -3.42 -12.89 -35.43
N ILE A 27 -2.49 -12.78 -34.53
CA ILE A 27 -1.04 -12.81 -34.84
C ILE A 27 -0.60 -14.19 -35.33
N PRO A 28 -0.91 -15.30 -34.66
CA PRO A 28 -0.64 -16.65 -35.12
C PRO A 28 -1.25 -16.94 -36.52
N ARG A 29 -2.51 -16.54 -36.74
CA ARG A 29 -3.15 -16.69 -38.09
C ARG A 29 -2.41 -15.92 -39.14
N TYR A 30 -2.13 -14.65 -38.90
CA TYR A 30 -1.37 -13.82 -39.82
C TYR A 30 -0.02 -14.45 -40.19
N LYS A 31 0.72 -14.92 -39.20
CA LYS A 31 2.02 -15.60 -39.42
C LYS A 31 1.85 -16.88 -40.23
N THR A 32 0.83 -17.68 -39.95
CA THR A 32 0.52 -18.90 -40.74
C THR A 32 0.23 -18.54 -42.21
N MET A 33 -0.56 -17.50 -42.46
CA MET A 33 -0.87 -17.02 -43.81
C MET A 33 0.37 -16.48 -44.52
N LYS A 34 1.39 -16.05 -43.83
CA LYS A 34 2.70 -15.63 -44.35
C LYS A 34 3.66 -16.80 -44.57
N GLY A 35 3.22 -18.05 -44.40
CA GLY A 35 4.01 -19.24 -44.66
C GLY A 35 4.86 -19.72 -43.47
N TYR A 36 4.65 -19.16 -42.26
CA TYR A 36 5.33 -19.66 -41.07
C TYR A 36 4.60 -20.89 -40.47
N MET A 37 5.35 -21.84 -39.97
CA MET A 37 4.83 -22.86 -39.07
C MET A 37 4.64 -22.25 -37.70
N VAL A 38 3.42 -22.25 -37.16
CA VAL A 38 3.08 -21.64 -35.90
C VAL A 38 2.43 -22.68 -34.97
N PRO A 39 3.20 -23.47 -34.21
CA PRO A 39 2.66 -24.31 -33.15
C PRO A 39 1.96 -23.44 -32.12
N ARG A 40 0.74 -23.82 -31.72
CA ARG A 40 -0.14 -23.05 -30.83
C ARG A 40 -0.58 -23.95 -29.71
N LYS A 41 -0.07 -23.70 -28.51
CA LYS A 41 -0.37 -24.49 -27.33
C LYS A 41 -1.34 -23.73 -26.42
N ALA A 42 -2.49 -24.36 -26.14
CA ALA A 42 -3.41 -23.85 -25.12
C ALA A 42 -2.84 -24.06 -23.70
N GLY A 43 -3.40 -23.39 -22.72
CA GLY A 43 -3.01 -23.55 -21.33
C GLY A 43 -4.16 -23.28 -20.37
N TRP A 44 -3.99 -23.75 -19.14
CA TRP A 44 -4.89 -23.54 -18.02
C TRP A 44 -4.11 -23.02 -16.80
N ASP A 45 -4.55 -21.86 -16.28
CA ASP A 45 -4.14 -21.36 -14.98
C ASP A 45 -5.00 -22.03 -13.91
N THR A 46 -4.39 -22.85 -13.08
CA THR A 46 -5.11 -23.81 -12.21
C THR A 46 -4.77 -23.68 -10.74
N HIS A 47 -4.08 -22.63 -10.33
CA HIS A 47 -3.68 -22.43 -8.94
C HIS A 47 -3.67 -20.95 -8.54
N GLY A 48 -3.34 -20.70 -7.27
CA GLY A 48 -3.22 -19.39 -6.70
C GLY A 48 -4.53 -18.85 -6.10
N LEU A 49 -4.46 -17.64 -5.60
CA LEU A 49 -5.49 -17.01 -4.78
C LEU A 49 -6.90 -16.98 -5.41
N PRO A 50 -7.10 -16.77 -6.73
CA PRO A 50 -8.44 -16.81 -7.32
C PRO A 50 -9.15 -18.15 -7.14
N VAL A 51 -8.40 -19.27 -7.22
CA VAL A 51 -8.96 -20.61 -7.00
C VAL A 51 -9.25 -20.83 -5.52
N GLU A 52 -8.32 -20.42 -4.65
CA GLU A 52 -8.48 -20.52 -3.19
C GLU A 52 -9.71 -19.77 -2.71
N LEU A 53 -9.93 -18.53 -3.15
CA LEU A 53 -11.11 -17.72 -2.77
C LEU A 53 -12.43 -18.32 -3.23
N GLU A 54 -12.47 -18.98 -4.40
CA GLU A 54 -13.67 -19.69 -4.85
C GLU A 54 -13.99 -20.89 -3.96
N VAL A 55 -12.95 -21.66 -3.58
CA VAL A 55 -13.11 -22.83 -2.69
C VAL A 55 -13.41 -22.38 -1.25
N GLU A 56 -12.80 -21.31 -0.77
CA GLU A 56 -13.09 -20.68 0.53
C GLU A 56 -14.59 -20.34 0.63
N LYS A 57 -15.14 -19.67 -0.39
CA LYS A 57 -16.57 -19.38 -0.48
C LYS A 57 -17.44 -20.64 -0.53
N LEU A 58 -17.01 -21.65 -1.30
CA LEU A 58 -17.73 -22.91 -1.44
C LEU A 58 -17.83 -23.66 -0.12
N LEU A 59 -16.79 -23.61 0.70
CA LEU A 59 -16.70 -24.27 1.99
C LEU A 59 -17.21 -23.42 3.16
N GLY A 60 -17.52 -22.14 2.91
CA GLY A 60 -17.94 -21.19 3.95
C GLY A 60 -16.84 -20.79 4.93
N LEU A 61 -15.58 -20.87 4.48
CA LEU A 61 -14.40 -20.49 5.27
C LEU A 61 -14.13 -18.98 5.14
N ASP A 62 -13.52 -18.39 6.16
CA ASP A 62 -13.12 -16.98 6.17
C ASP A 62 -11.63 -16.84 6.55
N GLY A 63 -10.78 -16.86 5.53
CA GLY A 63 -9.37 -16.58 5.65
C GLY A 63 -8.49 -17.78 6.02
N LYS A 64 -7.20 -17.47 6.11
CA LYS A 64 -6.13 -18.46 6.18
C LYS A 64 -6.21 -19.37 7.42
N GLU A 65 -6.58 -18.83 8.59
CA GLU A 65 -6.65 -19.62 9.83
C GLU A 65 -7.68 -20.75 9.73
N GLN A 66 -8.88 -20.43 9.18
CA GLN A 66 -9.91 -21.45 8.99
C GLN A 66 -9.54 -22.48 7.91
N ILE A 67 -8.77 -22.08 6.90
CA ILE A 67 -8.22 -23.02 5.91
C ILE A 67 -7.22 -23.99 6.56
N GLU A 68 -6.35 -23.49 7.43
CA GLU A 68 -5.39 -24.31 8.18
C GLU A 68 -6.10 -25.29 9.13
N GLU A 69 -7.15 -24.84 9.81
CA GLU A 69 -8.01 -25.70 10.66
C GLU A 69 -8.75 -26.78 9.87
N TYR A 70 -9.28 -26.41 8.66
CA TYR A 70 -9.91 -27.38 7.75
C TYR A 70 -8.93 -28.44 7.27
N GLY A 71 -7.67 -28.10 7.14
CA GLY A 71 -6.57 -28.92 6.70
C GLY A 71 -6.11 -28.64 5.27
N MET A 72 -4.81 -28.46 5.10
CA MET A 72 -4.21 -28.07 3.81
C MET A 72 -4.44 -29.10 2.71
N GLU A 73 -4.28 -30.40 3.01
CA GLU A 73 -4.44 -31.46 2.00
C GLU A 73 -5.87 -31.55 1.45
N PRO A 74 -6.94 -31.64 2.28
CA PRO A 74 -8.31 -31.65 1.78
C PRO A 74 -8.68 -30.35 1.08
N PHE A 75 -8.17 -29.19 1.51
CA PHE A 75 -8.39 -27.91 0.84
C PHE A 75 -7.77 -27.90 -0.57
N ILE A 76 -6.50 -28.28 -0.71
CA ILE A 76 -5.83 -28.38 -2.01
C ILE A 76 -6.56 -29.36 -2.95
N LYS A 77 -7.05 -30.48 -2.42
CA LYS A 77 -7.83 -31.42 -3.22
C LYS A 77 -9.11 -30.75 -3.76
N LYS A 78 -9.79 -29.97 -2.94
CA LYS A 78 -10.97 -29.19 -3.38
C LYS A 78 -10.61 -28.14 -4.42
N CYS A 79 -9.47 -27.46 -4.30
CA CYS A 79 -8.98 -26.53 -5.30
C CYS A 79 -8.76 -27.25 -6.65
N LYS A 80 -8.08 -28.37 -6.67
CA LYS A 80 -7.84 -29.18 -7.88
C LYS A 80 -9.15 -29.68 -8.52
N GLU A 81 -10.15 -30.03 -7.74
CA GLU A 81 -11.47 -30.41 -8.25
C GLU A 81 -12.23 -29.20 -8.84
N SER A 82 -12.14 -28.05 -8.19
CA SER A 82 -12.86 -26.82 -8.55
C SER A 82 -12.46 -26.25 -9.91
N VAL A 83 -11.15 -26.28 -10.25
CA VAL A 83 -10.65 -25.64 -11.48
C VAL A 83 -11.19 -26.27 -12.76
N TRP A 84 -11.66 -27.50 -12.72
CA TRP A 84 -12.21 -28.18 -13.90
C TRP A 84 -13.71 -27.98 -14.10
N LYS A 85 -14.39 -27.34 -13.14
CA LYS A 85 -15.83 -27.09 -13.19
C LYS A 85 -16.30 -26.35 -14.45
N TYR A 86 -15.50 -25.42 -14.92
CA TYR A 86 -15.86 -24.54 -16.05
C TYR A 86 -15.11 -24.89 -17.34
N LYS A 87 -14.26 -25.95 -17.35
CA LYS A 87 -13.42 -26.32 -18.49
C LYS A 87 -14.23 -26.46 -19.78
N GLY A 88 -15.30 -27.24 -19.77
CA GLY A 88 -16.13 -27.45 -20.96
C GLY A 88 -16.72 -26.15 -21.51
N MET A 89 -17.16 -25.25 -20.62
CA MET A 89 -17.69 -23.94 -21.06
C MET A 89 -16.62 -23.08 -21.73
N TRP A 90 -15.37 -23.16 -21.28
CA TRP A 90 -14.25 -22.46 -21.88
C TRP A 90 -13.82 -23.07 -23.22
N GLU A 91 -13.90 -24.38 -23.37
CA GLU A 91 -13.66 -25.09 -24.62
C GLU A 91 -14.72 -24.74 -25.67
N ASP A 92 -16.00 -24.82 -25.30
CA ASP A 92 -17.13 -24.41 -26.15
C ASP A 92 -17.05 -22.93 -26.56
N PHE A 93 -16.73 -22.06 -25.61
CA PHE A 93 -16.51 -20.64 -25.88
C PHE A 93 -15.38 -20.41 -26.87
N SER A 94 -14.24 -21.10 -26.68
CA SER A 94 -13.08 -21.01 -27.58
C SER A 94 -13.43 -21.49 -29.01
N GLY A 95 -14.22 -22.57 -29.11
CA GLY A 95 -14.76 -23.05 -30.38
C GLY A 95 -15.69 -22.04 -31.03
N THR A 96 -16.61 -21.45 -30.26
CA THR A 96 -17.58 -20.47 -30.75
C THR A 96 -16.92 -19.19 -31.32
N VAL A 97 -15.90 -18.67 -30.64
CA VAL A 97 -15.14 -17.50 -31.12
C VAL A 97 -14.09 -17.85 -32.16
N GLY A 98 -13.94 -19.14 -32.51
CA GLY A 98 -12.97 -19.64 -33.49
C GLY A 98 -11.53 -19.49 -33.05
N PHE A 99 -11.23 -19.54 -31.77
CA PHE A 99 -9.86 -19.48 -31.24
C PHE A 99 -9.08 -20.75 -31.64
N TRP A 100 -8.00 -20.54 -32.34
CA TRP A 100 -7.25 -21.61 -33.01
C TRP A 100 -6.01 -22.02 -32.19
N ALA A 101 -6.19 -22.89 -31.22
CA ALA A 101 -5.13 -23.44 -30.39
C ALA A 101 -5.30 -24.93 -30.17
N ASP A 102 -4.22 -25.63 -29.87
CA ASP A 102 -4.24 -27.04 -29.48
C ASP A 102 -4.80 -27.16 -28.05
N MET A 103 -6.11 -27.44 -27.98
CA MET A 103 -6.84 -27.64 -26.73
C MET A 103 -6.75 -29.09 -26.22
N ASP A 104 -6.28 -30.04 -27.03
CA ASP A 104 -6.15 -31.44 -26.68
C ASP A 104 -4.90 -31.71 -25.85
N ASN A 105 -3.84 -30.90 -26.06
CA ASN A 105 -2.58 -31.01 -25.35
C ASN A 105 -2.20 -29.71 -24.66
N PRO A 106 -3.03 -29.18 -23.76
CA PRO A 106 -2.74 -27.92 -23.08
C PRO A 106 -1.61 -28.11 -22.04
N TYR A 107 -0.92 -27.03 -21.69
CA TYR A 107 -0.17 -27.04 -20.44
C TYR A 107 -1.08 -26.65 -19.26
N VAL A 108 -0.80 -27.22 -18.11
CA VAL A 108 -1.58 -26.99 -16.88
C VAL A 108 -0.62 -26.57 -15.78
N THR A 109 -0.86 -25.43 -15.17
CA THR A 109 0.14 -24.82 -14.28
C THR A 109 0.37 -25.55 -12.98
N TYR A 110 -0.55 -26.44 -12.54
CA TYR A 110 -0.32 -27.29 -11.36
C TYR A 110 0.33 -28.64 -11.69
N ASP A 111 0.57 -28.96 -12.97
CA ASP A 111 1.23 -30.22 -13.34
C ASP A 111 2.70 -30.19 -12.94
N ASP A 112 3.19 -31.32 -12.47
CA ASP A 112 4.57 -31.46 -11.98
C ASP A 112 5.61 -31.04 -13.02
N ASN A 113 5.39 -31.37 -14.31
CA ASN A 113 6.28 -30.95 -15.40
C ASN A 113 6.37 -29.45 -15.58
N PHE A 114 5.26 -28.74 -15.37
CA PHE A 114 5.25 -27.27 -15.42
C PHE A 114 6.00 -26.69 -14.22
N ILE A 115 5.69 -27.17 -13.03
CA ILE A 115 6.33 -26.76 -11.77
C ILE A 115 7.84 -27.03 -11.82
N GLU A 116 8.27 -28.20 -12.31
CA GLU A 116 9.69 -28.53 -12.46
C GLU A 116 10.41 -27.54 -13.41
N SER A 117 9.76 -27.17 -14.52
CA SER A 117 10.32 -26.20 -15.47
C SER A 117 10.45 -24.82 -14.87
N GLU A 118 9.47 -24.38 -14.06
CA GLU A 118 9.51 -23.10 -13.33
C GLU A 118 10.65 -23.10 -12.30
N TRP A 119 10.79 -24.16 -11.50
CA TRP A 119 11.89 -24.32 -10.56
C TRP A 119 13.26 -24.35 -11.24
N TRP A 120 13.36 -24.95 -12.41
CA TRP A 120 14.59 -24.90 -13.20
C TRP A 120 14.92 -23.45 -13.60
N ALA A 121 13.95 -22.69 -14.09
CA ALA A 121 14.15 -21.29 -14.44
C ALA A 121 14.59 -20.44 -13.24
N LEU A 122 13.92 -20.59 -12.09
CA LEU A 122 14.30 -19.92 -10.84
C LEU A 122 15.71 -20.28 -10.39
N LYS A 123 16.10 -21.55 -10.53
CA LYS A 123 17.47 -22.02 -10.22
C LYS A 123 18.52 -21.35 -11.13
N GLU A 124 18.23 -21.19 -12.42
CA GLU A 124 19.12 -20.48 -13.33
C GLU A 124 19.27 -18.98 -12.98
N ILE A 125 18.18 -18.34 -12.57
CA ILE A 125 18.18 -16.95 -12.08
C ILE A 125 18.99 -16.85 -10.78
N TRP A 126 18.81 -17.79 -9.86
CA TRP A 126 19.59 -17.89 -8.62
C TRP A 126 21.09 -18.04 -8.88
N ASN A 127 21.47 -18.94 -9.79
CA ASN A 127 22.86 -19.16 -10.16
C ASN A 127 23.54 -17.90 -10.72
N LYS A 128 22.75 -17.05 -11.40
CA LYS A 128 23.19 -15.73 -11.88
C LYS A 128 23.21 -14.65 -10.80
N LYS A 129 22.85 -14.98 -9.55
CA LYS A 129 22.75 -14.06 -8.40
C LYS A 129 21.79 -12.87 -8.62
N LEU A 130 20.78 -13.08 -9.44
CA LEU A 130 19.74 -12.08 -9.70
C LEU A 130 18.54 -12.21 -8.75
N LEU A 131 18.35 -13.38 -8.12
CA LEU A 131 17.31 -13.61 -7.13
C LEU A 131 17.84 -13.26 -5.74
N TYR A 132 17.18 -12.34 -5.05
CA TYR A 132 17.57 -11.87 -3.72
C TYR A 132 16.38 -11.62 -2.81
N LYS A 133 16.60 -11.72 -1.49
CA LYS A 133 15.64 -11.29 -0.48
C LYS A 133 15.81 -9.79 -0.19
N GLY A 134 14.69 -9.10 -0.09
CA GLY A 134 14.69 -7.67 0.22
C GLY A 134 13.35 -7.21 0.77
N PHE A 135 13.31 -5.95 1.22
CA PHE A 135 12.08 -5.29 1.64
C PHE A 135 11.64 -4.29 0.58
N LYS A 136 10.36 -4.32 0.25
CA LYS A 136 9.69 -3.24 -0.51
C LYS A 136 8.42 -2.83 0.19
N ILE A 137 8.10 -1.54 0.07
CA ILE A 137 6.77 -1.04 0.40
C ILE A 137 5.87 -1.40 -0.78
N VAL A 138 4.84 -2.17 -0.51
CA VAL A 138 3.92 -2.65 -1.54
C VAL A 138 2.47 -2.40 -1.10
N PRO A 139 1.55 -2.13 -2.04
CA PRO A 139 0.12 -2.21 -1.75
C PRO A 139 -0.20 -3.64 -1.32
N TYR A 140 -0.79 -3.78 -0.15
CA TYR A 140 -0.98 -5.06 0.51
C TYR A 140 -2.42 -5.20 1.00
N CYS A 141 -3.02 -6.36 0.75
CA CYS A 141 -4.31 -6.72 1.30
C CYS A 141 -4.14 -7.54 2.57
N PRO A 142 -4.46 -7.01 3.76
CA PRO A 142 -4.28 -7.74 5.01
C PRO A 142 -5.20 -8.97 5.15
N ARG A 143 -6.39 -8.96 4.51
CA ARG A 143 -7.28 -10.11 4.51
C ARG A 143 -6.76 -11.24 3.61
N CYS A 144 -6.36 -10.93 2.39
CA CYS A 144 -5.82 -11.93 1.45
C CYS A 144 -4.38 -12.37 1.79
N GLY A 145 -3.66 -11.58 2.60
CA GLY A 145 -2.26 -11.85 2.96
C GLY A 145 -1.29 -11.66 1.79
N THR A 146 -1.66 -10.91 0.75
CA THR A 146 -0.88 -10.78 -0.49
C THR A 146 -0.63 -9.34 -0.91
N PRO A 147 0.55 -9.05 -1.50
CA PRO A 147 0.77 -7.80 -2.21
C PRO A 147 -0.05 -7.75 -3.49
N LEU A 148 -0.30 -6.55 -3.98
CA LEU A 148 -1.02 -6.29 -5.24
C LEU A 148 -0.11 -5.53 -6.21
N SER A 149 -0.23 -5.86 -7.49
CA SER A 149 0.39 -5.11 -8.57
C SER A 149 -0.35 -3.78 -8.80
N ALA A 150 0.29 -2.83 -9.47
CA ALA A 150 -0.32 -1.54 -9.83
C ALA A 150 -1.64 -1.71 -10.63
N GLN A 151 -1.70 -2.70 -11.52
CA GLN A 151 -2.91 -3.00 -12.30
C GLN A 151 -4.06 -3.52 -11.42
N GLU A 152 -3.77 -4.32 -10.41
CA GLU A 152 -4.77 -4.83 -9.46
C GLU A 152 -5.27 -3.72 -8.54
N VAL A 153 -4.38 -2.85 -8.08
CA VAL A 153 -4.74 -1.67 -7.27
C VAL A 153 -5.65 -0.73 -8.04
N ALA A 154 -5.35 -0.48 -9.33
CA ALA A 154 -6.14 0.42 -10.18
C ALA A 154 -7.61 0.00 -10.34
N GLN A 155 -7.94 -1.28 -10.13
CA GLN A 155 -9.31 -1.80 -10.22
C GLN A 155 -10.14 -1.58 -8.97
N GLY A 156 -9.52 -1.20 -7.85
CA GLY A 156 -10.14 -1.18 -6.53
C GLY A 156 -10.29 0.22 -5.92
N TYR A 157 -10.08 1.30 -6.64
CA TYR A 157 -10.24 2.65 -6.09
C TYR A 157 -11.70 2.97 -5.80
N LYS A 158 -11.93 3.55 -4.63
CA LYS A 158 -13.24 4.03 -4.19
C LYS A 158 -13.10 5.42 -3.56
N LEU A 159 -14.07 6.28 -3.84
CA LEU A 159 -14.18 7.56 -3.16
C LEU A 159 -14.61 7.33 -1.71
N VAL A 160 -13.75 7.72 -0.77
CA VAL A 160 -13.99 7.59 0.67
C VAL A 160 -13.98 8.95 1.36
N LYS A 161 -14.74 9.06 2.44
CA LYS A 161 -14.75 10.23 3.32
C LYS A 161 -14.20 9.82 4.68
N GLU A 162 -12.99 10.27 4.95
CA GLU A 162 -12.27 9.97 6.19
C GLU A 162 -11.89 11.27 6.91
N ARG A 163 -11.36 11.15 8.11
CA ARG A 163 -10.74 12.28 8.80
C ARG A 163 -9.25 12.23 8.59
N SER A 164 -8.69 13.31 8.06
CA SER A 164 -7.24 13.53 8.13
C SER A 164 -6.87 14.12 9.48
N ALA A 165 -5.59 14.19 9.79
CA ALA A 165 -5.07 14.80 11.02
C ALA A 165 -4.04 15.87 10.71
N ILE A 166 -4.16 17.01 11.38
CA ILE A 166 -3.07 17.98 11.54
C ILE A 166 -2.60 17.86 12.97
N VAL A 167 -1.34 17.51 13.15
CA VAL A 167 -0.77 17.11 14.44
C VAL A 167 0.34 18.08 14.86
N ARG A 168 0.35 18.41 16.16
CA ARG A 168 1.37 19.21 16.81
C ARG A 168 2.54 18.35 17.26
N PHE A 169 3.71 18.54 16.65
CA PHE A 169 4.96 17.90 17.06
C PHE A 169 5.80 18.95 17.83
N LYS A 170 5.98 18.72 19.14
CA LYS A 170 6.70 19.63 20.02
C LYS A 170 8.16 19.73 19.62
N VAL A 171 8.63 20.95 19.35
CA VAL A 171 10.05 21.20 19.05
C VAL A 171 10.89 21.01 20.31
N THR A 172 12.01 20.28 20.21
CA THR A 172 12.89 20.04 21.35
C THR A 172 13.58 21.33 21.77
N GLY A 173 13.48 21.66 23.06
CA GLY A 173 14.12 22.85 23.63
C GLY A 173 13.50 24.21 23.28
N GLU A 174 12.33 24.21 22.63
CA GLU A 174 11.63 25.40 22.17
C GLU A 174 10.13 25.30 22.47
N ASP A 175 9.51 26.41 22.85
CA ASP A 175 8.05 26.46 23.06
C ASP A 175 7.32 26.70 21.73
N ALA A 176 7.48 25.76 20.81
CA ALA A 176 6.88 25.77 19.47
C ALA A 176 6.58 24.34 19.01
N TYR A 177 5.77 24.24 17.95
CA TYR A 177 5.35 22.97 17.37
C TYR A 177 5.48 23.00 15.85
N PHE A 178 5.92 21.89 15.25
CA PHE A 178 5.67 21.64 13.84
C PHE A 178 4.21 21.19 13.66
N LEU A 179 3.53 21.72 12.66
CA LEU A 179 2.23 21.21 12.21
C LEU A 179 2.45 20.28 11.03
N ALA A 180 2.22 18.98 11.21
CA ALA A 180 2.29 18.02 10.11
C ALA A 180 0.91 17.43 9.83
N TRP A 181 0.66 17.15 8.55
CA TRP A 181 -0.61 16.61 8.07
C TRP A 181 -0.48 15.16 7.61
N THR A 182 -1.53 14.37 7.86
CA THR A 182 -1.64 12.99 7.34
C THR A 182 -3.09 12.62 7.05
N THR A 183 -3.29 11.78 6.02
CA THR A 183 -4.57 11.13 5.71
C THR A 183 -4.72 9.76 6.39
N THR A 184 -3.67 9.26 7.04
CA THR A 184 -3.61 7.94 7.66
C THR A 184 -3.17 8.04 9.12
N PRO A 185 -4.05 8.49 10.04
CA PRO A 185 -3.69 8.66 11.47
C PRO A 185 -3.10 7.41 12.12
N TRP A 186 -3.48 6.21 11.67
CA TRP A 186 -2.95 4.94 12.19
C TRP A 186 -1.45 4.74 11.98
N THR A 187 -0.79 5.52 11.09
CA THR A 187 0.66 5.46 10.90
C THR A 187 1.45 6.31 11.90
N LEU A 188 0.79 7.25 12.59
CA LEU A 188 1.43 8.16 13.55
C LEU A 188 2.17 7.47 14.71
N PRO A 189 1.70 6.33 15.26
CA PRO A 189 2.49 5.58 16.24
C PRO A 189 3.84 5.08 15.74
N SER A 190 4.02 4.99 14.41
CA SER A 190 5.27 4.60 13.76
C SER A 190 6.07 5.79 13.21
N ASN A 191 5.70 7.02 13.59
CA ASN A 191 6.44 8.22 13.18
C ASN A 191 7.88 8.21 13.70
N VAL A 192 8.84 8.55 12.82
CA VAL A 192 10.27 8.63 13.18
C VAL A 192 10.97 9.90 12.66
N ALA A 193 10.33 10.65 11.76
CA ALA A 193 10.82 11.94 11.27
C ALA A 193 9.69 12.80 10.73
N LEU A 194 9.99 14.06 10.47
CA LEU A 194 9.17 14.97 9.65
C LEU A 194 9.94 15.29 8.38
N CYS A 195 9.25 15.61 7.29
CA CYS A 195 9.87 15.98 6.03
C CYS A 195 9.32 17.30 5.50
N VAL A 196 10.23 18.14 5.01
CA VAL A 196 9.94 19.43 4.38
C VAL A 196 10.55 19.50 2.99
N ASN A 197 10.03 20.34 2.12
CA ASN A 197 10.69 20.62 0.84
C ASN A 197 11.83 21.62 1.05
N PRO A 198 13.08 21.28 0.71
CA PRO A 198 14.24 22.15 0.99
C PRO A 198 14.20 23.50 0.25
N GLU A 199 13.48 23.58 -0.88
CA GLU A 199 13.42 24.77 -1.74
C GLU A 199 12.24 25.70 -1.41
N ASP A 200 11.26 25.24 -0.63
CA ASP A 200 10.09 26.01 -0.25
C ASP A 200 10.34 26.89 0.99
N THR A 201 9.43 27.84 1.20
CA THR A 201 9.48 28.77 2.33
C THR A 201 8.58 28.30 3.46
N TYR A 202 9.13 28.28 4.67
CA TYR A 202 8.46 27.95 5.93
C TYR A 202 8.50 29.14 6.86
N ILE A 203 7.47 29.27 7.67
CA ILE A 203 7.36 30.36 8.65
C ILE A 203 7.18 29.80 10.05
N LYS A 204 7.71 30.56 11.01
CA LYS A 204 7.40 30.40 12.42
C LYS A 204 6.43 31.51 12.79
N VAL A 205 5.28 31.14 13.32
CA VAL A 205 4.21 32.08 13.61
C VAL A 205 3.73 31.97 15.05
N LYS A 206 3.32 33.08 15.63
CA LYS A 206 2.51 33.13 16.84
C LYS A 206 1.04 33.13 16.42
N ALA A 207 0.31 32.08 16.73
CA ALA A 207 -1.09 31.96 16.36
C ALA A 207 -2.05 32.52 17.44
N ALA A 208 -3.28 32.85 17.05
CA ALA A 208 -4.29 33.42 17.92
C ALA A 208 -4.73 32.45 19.05
N ASP A 209 -4.52 31.12 18.89
CA ASP A 209 -4.74 30.13 19.93
C ASP A 209 -3.68 30.12 21.04
N GLY A 210 -2.69 31.03 20.94
CA GLY A 210 -1.63 31.21 21.92
C GLY A 210 -0.39 30.32 21.72
N TYR A 211 -0.38 29.42 20.72
CA TYR A 211 0.75 28.57 20.42
C TYR A 211 1.66 29.18 19.35
N THR A 212 2.86 28.65 19.24
CA THR A 212 3.82 29.00 18.18
C THR A 212 3.98 27.81 17.26
N TYR A 213 3.85 28.03 15.95
CA TYR A 213 3.87 26.96 14.95
C TYR A 213 4.91 27.17 13.87
N TYR A 214 5.41 26.06 13.33
CA TYR A 214 6.15 25.97 12.07
C TYR A 214 5.28 25.29 11.03
N LEU A 215 5.13 25.91 9.86
CA LEU A 215 4.42 25.36 8.70
C LEU A 215 4.87 26.08 7.43
N ALA A 216 4.49 25.54 6.25
CA ALA A 216 4.78 26.21 4.99
C ALA A 216 4.01 27.54 4.88
N GLU A 217 4.70 28.60 4.42
CA GLU A 217 4.13 29.93 4.23
C GLU A 217 2.92 29.89 3.29
N ALA A 218 3.03 29.18 2.16
CA ALA A 218 1.97 29.06 1.15
C ALA A 218 0.67 28.45 1.66
N LEU A 219 0.70 27.70 2.78
CA LEU A 219 -0.45 26.99 3.34
C LEU A 219 -0.95 27.61 4.67
N ALA A 220 -0.26 28.62 5.19
CA ALA A 220 -0.54 29.20 6.51
C ALA A 220 -1.98 29.73 6.63
N ASP A 221 -2.47 30.45 5.64
CA ASP A 221 -3.83 31.00 5.65
C ASP A 221 -4.89 29.88 5.63
N ASN A 222 -4.66 28.81 4.88
CA ASN A 222 -5.56 27.66 4.80
C ASN A 222 -5.64 26.90 6.13
N VAL A 223 -4.51 26.78 6.84
CA VAL A 223 -4.40 26.02 8.08
C VAL A 223 -4.84 26.84 9.27
N LEU A 224 -4.37 28.08 9.39
CA LEU A 224 -4.54 28.92 10.58
C LEU A 224 -5.67 29.94 10.44
N GLY A 225 -6.16 30.21 9.24
CA GLY A 225 -7.17 31.24 8.98
C GLY A 225 -8.46 31.06 9.78
N SER A 226 -8.80 29.83 10.16
CA SER A 226 -9.96 29.55 11.03
C SER A 226 -9.79 30.01 12.48
N LEU A 227 -8.58 30.36 12.90
CA LEU A 227 -8.27 30.90 14.23
C LEU A 227 -8.52 32.42 14.34
N ALA A 228 -8.74 33.12 13.20
CA ALA A 228 -9.09 34.51 13.22
C ALA A 228 -10.42 34.71 13.95
N ASP A 229 -10.47 35.67 14.84
CA ASP A 229 -11.73 36.11 15.46
C ASP A 229 -12.52 36.94 14.45
N LYS A 230 -13.71 36.47 14.10
CA LYS A 230 -14.59 37.11 13.11
C LYS A 230 -15.14 38.47 13.59
N ASP A 231 -15.10 38.72 14.88
CA ASP A 231 -15.65 39.90 15.52
C ASP A 231 -14.54 40.90 15.98
N SER A 232 -13.28 40.61 15.70
CA SER A 232 -12.13 41.45 16.02
C SER A 232 -11.17 41.59 14.83
N ASP A 233 -10.43 42.71 14.76
CA ASP A 233 -9.34 42.93 13.77
C ASP A 233 -8.06 42.14 14.11
N THR A 234 -8.15 41.14 14.99
CA THR A 234 -6.99 40.34 15.41
C THR A 234 -6.65 39.34 14.31
N PRO A 235 -5.43 39.33 13.75
CA PRO A 235 -5.03 38.38 12.72
C PRO A 235 -4.98 36.95 13.30
N ALA A 236 -5.21 35.98 12.46
CA ALA A 236 -5.14 34.55 12.82
C ALA A 236 -3.75 34.17 13.36
N TYR A 237 -2.72 34.82 12.88
CA TYR A 237 -1.33 34.60 13.28
C TYR A 237 -0.45 35.81 12.97
N GLU A 238 0.69 35.90 13.64
CA GLU A 238 1.78 36.85 13.39
C GLU A 238 3.04 36.08 12.98
N VAL A 239 3.64 36.48 11.87
CA VAL A 239 4.91 35.86 11.41
C VAL A 239 6.07 36.37 12.27
N LEU A 240 6.76 35.46 12.94
CA LEU A 240 7.93 35.78 13.77
C LEU A 240 9.23 35.64 12.98
N GLU A 241 9.36 34.56 12.21
CA GLU A 241 10.59 34.22 11.48
C GLU A 241 10.23 33.47 10.18
N THR A 242 11.10 33.59 9.18
CA THR A 242 10.97 32.91 7.87
C THR A 242 12.22 32.09 7.60
N TYR A 243 12.04 30.90 7.04
CA TYR A 243 13.08 29.91 6.78
C TYR A 243 12.96 29.33 5.37
N LYS A 244 14.06 28.92 4.78
CA LYS A 244 14.04 27.89 3.75
C LYS A 244 13.83 26.52 4.41
N GLY A 245 13.20 25.59 3.70
CA GLY A 245 13.04 24.23 4.23
C GLY A 245 14.38 23.60 4.63
N SER A 246 15.45 23.86 3.85
CA SER A 246 16.81 23.42 4.16
C SER A 246 17.33 23.93 5.52
N ASP A 247 16.87 25.08 5.98
CA ASP A 247 17.32 25.65 7.28
C ASP A 247 16.67 24.93 8.47
N LEU A 248 15.59 24.18 8.23
CA LEU A 248 14.91 23.37 9.25
C LEU A 248 15.48 21.95 9.35
N GLU A 249 16.36 21.54 8.43
CA GLU A 249 16.95 20.22 8.41
C GLU A 249 17.64 19.90 9.74
N ARG A 250 17.42 18.69 10.25
CA ARG A 250 17.95 18.20 11.54
C ARG A 250 17.39 18.88 12.80
N LYS A 251 16.44 19.82 12.70
CA LYS A 251 15.77 20.38 13.88
C LYS A 251 14.97 19.27 14.56
N GLU A 252 15.18 19.06 15.86
CA GLU A 252 14.65 17.93 16.62
C GLU A 252 13.27 18.25 17.21
N TYR A 253 12.45 17.21 17.36
CA TYR A 253 11.15 17.27 18.00
C TYR A 253 10.93 16.08 18.96
N GLU A 254 9.99 16.22 19.90
CA GLU A 254 9.64 15.17 20.84
C GLU A 254 8.76 14.10 20.18
N PRO A 255 9.05 12.79 20.38
CA PRO A 255 8.24 11.70 19.84
C PRO A 255 6.77 11.79 20.28
N LEU A 256 5.82 11.52 19.39
CA LEU A 256 4.39 11.44 19.73
C LEU A 256 4.08 10.26 20.66
N TYR A 257 4.78 9.13 20.43
CA TYR A 257 4.58 7.88 21.17
C TYR A 257 5.90 7.31 21.65
N ALA A 258 5.93 6.92 22.92
CA ALA A 258 7.12 6.34 23.56
C ALA A 258 7.58 5.05 22.87
N CYS A 259 6.65 4.22 22.40
CA CYS A 259 6.96 2.96 21.71
C CYS A 259 7.84 3.16 20.47
N ALA A 260 7.63 4.25 19.68
CA ALA A 260 8.48 4.57 18.54
C ALA A 260 9.90 4.91 18.97
N LYS A 261 10.05 5.68 20.05
CA LYS A 261 11.36 6.01 20.60
C LYS A 261 12.09 4.76 21.12
N GLU A 262 11.41 3.91 21.87
CA GLU A 262 11.97 2.66 22.39
C GLU A 262 12.45 1.74 21.24
N CYS A 263 11.68 1.69 20.14
CA CYS A 263 12.05 0.94 18.95
C CYS A 263 13.30 1.53 18.27
N ALA A 264 13.38 2.85 18.14
CA ALA A 264 14.55 3.56 17.60
C ALA A 264 15.82 3.33 18.46
N ASP A 265 15.67 3.43 19.78
CA ASP A 265 16.77 3.21 20.73
C ASP A 265 17.31 1.76 20.64
N LYS A 266 16.43 0.75 20.50
CA LYS A 266 16.83 -0.65 20.26
C LYS A 266 17.60 -0.86 18.96
N GLN A 267 17.30 -0.06 17.93
CA GLN A 267 18.02 -0.10 16.66
C GLN A 267 19.30 0.72 16.67
N HIS A 268 19.59 1.46 17.75
CA HIS A 268 20.71 2.41 17.84
C HIS A 268 20.71 3.46 16.72
N LYS A 269 19.52 3.89 16.28
CA LYS A 269 19.34 4.87 15.22
C LYS A 269 18.74 6.15 15.74
N LYS A 270 19.18 7.27 15.16
CA LYS A 270 18.64 8.59 15.47
C LYS A 270 17.39 8.85 14.63
N GLY A 271 16.30 9.22 15.26
CA GLY A 271 15.06 9.68 14.65
C GLY A 271 14.59 10.99 15.26
N PHE A 272 13.34 11.37 14.99
CA PHE A 272 12.61 12.50 15.59
C PHE A 272 13.24 13.87 15.29
N PHE A 273 13.60 14.07 14.03
CA PHE A 273 14.09 15.33 13.49
C PHE A 273 13.51 15.60 12.09
N VAL A 274 13.64 16.84 11.63
CA VAL A 274 13.21 17.27 10.30
C VAL A 274 14.21 16.78 9.25
N THR A 275 13.69 16.18 8.19
CA THR A 275 14.40 15.76 6.98
C THR A 275 13.95 16.61 5.79
N CYS A 276 14.67 16.55 4.68
CA CYS A 276 14.36 17.27 3.45
C CYS A 276 14.19 16.32 2.27
N ASP A 277 13.13 16.53 1.49
CA ASP A 277 12.95 15.86 0.19
C ASP A 277 12.01 16.68 -0.70
N THR A 278 12.22 16.63 -2.01
CA THR A 278 11.47 17.41 -3.01
C THR A 278 10.08 16.86 -3.32
N TYR A 279 9.73 15.66 -2.85
CA TYR A 279 8.38 15.12 -3.05
C TYR A 279 7.31 15.84 -2.21
N VAL A 280 7.70 16.57 -1.16
CA VAL A 280 6.75 17.36 -0.36
C VAL A 280 6.22 18.52 -1.19
N THR A 281 4.90 18.58 -1.35
CA THR A 281 4.21 19.59 -2.17
C THR A 281 3.50 20.63 -1.32
N MET A 282 3.21 21.79 -1.94
CA MET A 282 2.45 22.89 -1.33
C MET A 282 0.98 22.92 -1.79
N SER A 283 0.45 21.81 -2.32
CA SER A 283 -0.94 21.72 -2.79
C SER A 283 -1.94 21.54 -1.66
N ASP A 284 -1.57 20.77 -0.63
CA ASP A 284 -2.45 20.37 0.45
C ASP A 284 -1.72 20.26 1.80
N GLY A 285 -2.48 20.19 2.88
CA GLY A 285 -1.97 19.96 4.22
C GLY A 285 -1.28 21.18 4.83
N THR A 286 -0.07 20.98 5.35
CA THR A 286 0.71 21.99 6.08
C THR A 286 2.08 22.25 5.46
N GLY A 287 2.43 21.54 4.38
CA GLY A 287 3.77 21.54 3.80
C GLY A 287 4.81 20.79 4.63
N ILE A 288 4.41 20.13 5.71
CA ILE A 288 5.22 19.25 6.53
C ILE A 288 4.54 17.88 6.58
N VAL A 289 5.26 16.85 6.15
CA VAL A 289 4.78 15.46 6.11
C VAL A 289 5.44 14.67 7.24
N HIS A 290 4.67 13.81 7.91
CA HIS A 290 5.26 12.86 8.86
C HIS A 290 5.84 11.64 8.14
N ILE A 291 6.94 11.10 8.63
CA ILE A 291 7.65 9.96 8.01
C ILE A 291 7.49 8.72 8.86
N ALA A 292 6.97 7.66 8.21
CA ALA A 292 6.87 6.31 8.74
C ALA A 292 7.38 5.29 7.68
N PRO A 293 8.69 4.97 7.65
CA PRO A 293 9.36 4.25 6.58
C PRO A 293 8.77 2.88 6.23
N ALA A 294 7.99 2.29 7.12
CA ALA A 294 7.33 1.00 6.89
C ALA A 294 6.02 1.08 6.06
N PHE A 295 5.48 2.31 5.80
CA PHE A 295 4.13 2.50 5.27
C PHE A 295 4.03 3.44 4.07
N GLY A 296 5.16 3.95 3.56
CA GLY A 296 5.23 4.80 2.37
C GLY A 296 6.52 4.55 1.59
N GLU A 297 6.45 4.57 0.25
CA GLU A 297 7.64 4.38 -0.58
C GLU A 297 8.57 5.59 -0.47
N ASP A 298 8.02 6.81 -0.52
CA ASP A 298 8.77 8.05 -0.32
C ASP A 298 9.34 8.11 1.11
N ASP A 299 8.56 7.73 2.12
CA ASP A 299 9.01 7.62 3.50
C ASP A 299 10.18 6.64 3.66
N ALA A 300 10.12 5.50 2.95
CA ALA A 300 11.20 4.52 2.95
C ALA A 300 12.46 5.04 2.25
N ASN A 301 12.31 5.86 1.18
CA ASN A 301 13.42 6.53 0.51
C ASN A 301 14.09 7.54 1.45
N VAL A 302 13.31 8.41 2.08
CA VAL A 302 13.81 9.33 3.12
C VAL A 302 14.46 8.55 4.26
N GLY A 303 13.83 7.46 4.70
CA GLY A 303 14.36 6.58 5.74
C GLY A 303 15.75 6.03 5.42
N ARG A 304 15.98 5.62 4.19
CA ARG A 304 17.30 5.15 3.72
C ARG A 304 18.33 6.29 3.62
N ASN A 305 17.91 7.43 3.06
CA ASN A 305 18.81 8.59 2.86
C ASN A 305 19.31 9.18 4.18
N TYR A 306 18.51 9.14 5.22
CA TYR A 306 18.82 9.71 6.54
C TYR A 306 19.16 8.66 7.60
N ASP A 307 19.23 7.38 7.23
CA ASP A 307 19.44 6.23 8.13
C ASP A 307 18.48 6.22 9.34
N LEU A 308 17.20 6.48 9.06
CA LEU A 308 16.16 6.54 10.09
C LEU A 308 15.85 5.16 10.70
N PRO A 309 15.30 5.12 11.92
CA PRO A 309 14.75 3.89 12.49
C PRO A 309 13.65 3.32 11.61
N PHE A 310 13.56 1.99 11.55
CA PHE A 310 12.48 1.30 10.87
C PHE A 310 11.46 0.80 11.90
N VAL A 311 10.31 1.46 11.97
CA VAL A 311 9.26 1.19 12.95
C VAL A 311 8.01 0.70 12.23
N GLN A 312 7.60 -0.54 12.50
CA GLN A 312 6.45 -1.19 11.84
C GLN A 312 5.49 -1.74 12.90
N PHE A 313 4.59 -0.91 13.40
CA PHE A 313 3.61 -1.26 14.42
C PHE A 313 2.25 -1.69 13.85
N VAL A 314 2.27 -2.38 12.73
CA VAL A 314 1.09 -3.02 12.14
C VAL A 314 1.49 -4.45 11.75
N THR A 315 0.64 -5.40 12.08
CA THR A 315 0.83 -6.82 11.75
C THR A 315 0.45 -7.12 10.30
N GLU A 316 0.78 -8.30 9.80
CA GLU A 316 0.34 -8.77 8.47
C GLU A 316 -1.19 -8.85 8.33
N LYS A 317 -1.93 -8.91 9.44
CA LYS A 317 -3.41 -8.85 9.45
C LYS A 317 -3.96 -7.42 9.35
N GLY A 318 -3.09 -6.41 9.29
CA GLY A 318 -3.48 -5.00 9.30
C GLY A 318 -3.94 -4.51 10.67
N GLU A 319 -3.55 -5.17 11.74
CA GLU A 319 -3.88 -4.83 13.12
C GLU A 319 -2.71 -4.11 13.79
N MET A 320 -3.02 -3.12 14.60
CA MET A 320 -2.02 -2.42 15.41
C MET A 320 -1.34 -3.40 16.36
N SER A 321 -0.01 -3.35 16.44
CA SER A 321 0.79 -4.27 17.26
C SER A 321 0.68 -3.99 18.76
N ALA A 322 1.07 -4.97 19.58
CA ALA A 322 0.94 -4.94 21.02
C ALA A 322 1.74 -3.82 21.73
N GLU A 323 2.75 -3.27 21.04
CA GLU A 323 3.58 -2.17 21.55
C GLU A 323 2.85 -0.84 21.55
N THR A 324 1.76 -0.73 20.78
CA THR A 324 0.99 0.52 20.65
C THR A 324 -0.18 0.56 21.63
N PRO A 325 -0.66 1.75 22.02
CA PRO A 325 -1.89 1.89 22.80
C PRO A 325 -3.15 1.36 22.11
N PHE A 326 -3.06 1.02 20.82
CA PHE A 326 -4.16 0.63 19.93
C PHE A 326 -4.14 -0.85 19.57
N ALA A 327 -3.42 -1.68 20.32
CA ALA A 327 -3.18 -3.10 20.07
C ALA A 327 -4.45 -3.87 19.64
N GLY A 328 -4.34 -4.67 18.57
CA GLY A 328 -5.41 -5.52 18.04
C GLY A 328 -6.50 -4.81 17.25
N LEU A 329 -6.48 -3.47 17.14
CA LEU A 329 -7.41 -2.74 16.28
C LEU A 329 -6.95 -2.80 14.84
N PHE A 330 -7.86 -3.12 13.93
CA PHE A 330 -7.61 -2.96 12.49
C PHE A 330 -7.32 -1.48 12.17
N VAL A 331 -6.35 -1.19 11.31
CA VAL A 331 -5.84 0.18 11.05
C VAL A 331 -6.94 1.22 10.83
N LYS A 332 -7.98 0.92 10.05
CA LYS A 332 -9.10 1.85 9.82
C LYS A 332 -10.00 2.05 11.06
N LYS A 333 -10.00 1.11 11.99
CA LYS A 333 -10.66 1.26 13.30
C LYS A 333 -9.76 1.98 14.31
N ALA A 334 -8.45 1.93 14.11
CA ALA A 334 -7.49 2.66 14.94
C ALA A 334 -7.52 4.17 14.65
N ASP A 335 -7.80 4.61 13.41
CA ASP A 335 -7.82 6.04 13.05
C ASP A 335 -8.60 6.92 14.05
N PRO A 336 -9.88 6.68 14.36
CA PRO A 336 -10.61 7.50 15.32
C PRO A 336 -10.06 7.43 16.74
N GLU A 337 -9.47 6.31 17.16
CA GLU A 337 -8.90 6.17 18.50
C GLU A 337 -7.56 6.91 18.60
N VAL A 338 -6.74 6.91 17.54
CA VAL A 338 -5.51 7.73 17.46
C VAL A 338 -5.87 9.22 17.55
N LEU A 339 -6.90 9.67 16.81
CA LEU A 339 -7.35 11.06 16.88
C LEU A 339 -7.82 11.46 18.28
N LYS A 340 -8.58 10.61 18.97
CA LYS A 340 -9.03 10.85 20.35
C LYS A 340 -7.86 10.93 21.33
N ASP A 341 -6.88 10.04 21.20
CA ASP A 341 -5.70 10.02 22.06
C ASP A 341 -4.85 11.29 21.88
N LEU A 342 -4.63 11.71 20.62
CA LEU A 342 -3.91 12.93 20.33
C LEU A 342 -4.65 14.20 20.81
N ASP A 343 -5.98 14.22 20.69
CA ASP A 343 -6.81 15.31 21.21
C ASP A 343 -6.71 15.41 22.73
N ALA A 344 -6.84 14.28 23.42
CA ALA A 344 -6.70 14.21 24.88
C ALA A 344 -5.32 14.67 25.40
N LYS A 345 -4.27 14.49 24.58
CA LYS A 345 -2.90 14.96 24.87
C LYS A 345 -2.65 16.41 24.42
N GLY A 346 -3.61 17.08 23.78
CA GLY A 346 -3.43 18.41 23.23
C GLY A 346 -2.52 18.45 21.99
N GLN A 347 -2.22 17.29 21.39
CA GLN A 347 -1.37 17.16 20.23
C GLN A 347 -2.13 17.21 18.90
N LEU A 348 -3.45 17.08 18.90
CA LEU A 348 -4.28 17.25 17.72
C LEU A 348 -4.55 18.76 17.50
N PHE A 349 -4.14 19.29 16.34
CA PHE A 349 -4.52 20.64 15.94
C PHE A 349 -5.90 20.67 15.32
N ALA A 350 -6.14 19.79 14.32
CA ALA A 350 -7.41 19.67 13.62
C ALA A 350 -7.58 18.27 13.00
N ALA A 351 -8.84 17.88 12.80
CA ALA A 351 -9.21 16.63 12.13
C ALA A 351 -10.24 16.89 11.03
N PRO A 352 -9.87 17.59 9.93
CA PRO A 352 -10.79 17.91 8.87
C PRO A 352 -11.28 16.66 8.14
N LYS A 353 -12.51 16.72 7.61
CA LYS A 353 -13.00 15.68 6.70
C LYS A 353 -12.28 15.80 5.37
N PHE A 354 -11.78 14.69 4.88
CA PHE A 354 -11.08 14.59 3.63
C PHE A 354 -11.77 13.57 2.74
N GLU A 355 -12.06 13.95 1.51
CA GLU A 355 -12.67 13.08 0.51
C GLU A 355 -11.62 12.80 -0.55
N HIS A 356 -11.30 11.52 -0.74
CA HIS A 356 -10.27 11.10 -1.68
C HIS A 356 -10.51 9.69 -2.19
N ASP A 357 -9.86 9.36 -3.30
CA ASP A 357 -9.82 8.00 -3.81
C ASP A 357 -8.88 7.14 -2.94
N TYR A 358 -9.42 6.02 -2.41
CA TYR A 358 -8.66 5.07 -1.59
C TYR A 358 -8.70 3.68 -2.21
N PRO A 359 -7.54 3.00 -2.33
CA PRO A 359 -7.48 1.69 -2.96
C PRO A 359 -8.04 0.60 -2.05
N HIS A 360 -8.86 -0.28 -2.64
CA HIS A 360 -9.39 -1.49 -2.02
C HIS A 360 -8.93 -2.71 -2.80
N CYS A 361 -8.89 -3.85 -2.14
CA CYS A 361 -8.58 -5.11 -2.80
C CYS A 361 -9.68 -5.48 -3.79
N TRP A 362 -9.35 -5.59 -5.07
CA TRP A 362 -10.30 -5.95 -6.12
C TRP A 362 -10.95 -7.34 -5.92
N ARG A 363 -10.31 -8.21 -5.11
CA ARG A 363 -10.78 -9.58 -4.83
C ARG A 363 -11.77 -9.67 -3.68
N CYS A 364 -11.49 -8.95 -2.57
CA CYS A 364 -12.24 -9.09 -1.31
C CYS A 364 -12.74 -7.77 -0.72
N ASP A 365 -12.51 -6.66 -1.43
CA ASP A 365 -13.00 -5.33 -1.07
C ASP A 365 -12.42 -4.73 0.24
N THR A 366 -11.40 -5.36 0.81
CA THR A 366 -10.71 -4.85 2.00
C THR A 366 -9.87 -3.62 1.63
N PRO A 367 -9.89 -2.54 2.44
CA PRO A 367 -8.97 -1.41 2.27
C PRO A 367 -7.52 -1.89 2.24
N LEU A 368 -6.75 -1.44 1.25
CA LEU A 368 -5.33 -1.75 1.15
C LEU A 368 -4.51 -0.92 2.12
N ILE A 369 -3.37 -1.45 2.52
CA ILE A 369 -2.34 -0.69 3.24
C ILE A 369 -1.06 -0.70 2.41
N TYR A 370 -0.28 0.37 2.46
CA TYR A 370 1.11 0.31 2.03
C TYR A 370 1.89 -0.31 3.18
N TYR A 371 2.64 -1.36 2.87
CA TYR A 371 3.22 -2.22 3.89
C TYR A 371 4.58 -2.76 3.47
N ALA A 372 5.57 -2.63 4.36
CA ALA A 372 6.89 -3.19 4.12
C ALA A 372 6.86 -4.71 4.28
N ARG A 373 7.13 -5.42 3.18
CA ARG A 373 7.24 -6.88 3.20
C ARG A 373 8.60 -7.36 2.74
N GLU A 374 9.11 -8.33 3.47
CA GLU A 374 10.20 -9.14 2.97
C GLU A 374 9.67 -10.07 1.88
N SER A 375 10.33 -10.09 0.75
CA SER A 375 9.98 -10.97 -0.36
C SER A 375 11.21 -11.29 -1.20
N TRP A 376 11.04 -12.18 -2.17
CA TRP A 376 12.05 -12.46 -3.17
C TRP A 376 11.86 -11.56 -4.38
N PHE A 377 12.97 -10.99 -4.85
CA PHE A 377 13.02 -10.08 -5.99
C PHE A 377 14.05 -10.56 -7.02
N ILE A 378 13.81 -10.18 -8.27
CA ILE A 378 14.70 -10.42 -9.40
C ILE A 378 15.14 -9.08 -9.99
#